data_615b01ea38b5285c5aa8a19c310da086
#
_entry.id   615b01ea38b5285c5aa8a19c310da086
#
_cell.length_a   1.000
_cell.length_b   1.000
_cell.length_c   1.000
_cell.angle_alpha   90.00
_cell.angle_beta   90.00
_cell.angle_gamma   90.00
#
_symmetry.space_group_name_H-M   'P 1'
#
loop_
_entity.id
_entity.type
_entity.pdbx_description
1 polymer ?
#
loop_
_entity_poly.entity_id
_entity_poly.type
_entity_poly.pdbx_seq_one_letter_code
_entity_poly.pdbx_strand_id
1 'polypeptide(L)'
;MAFLKNLVNRPWKFLVAVISLLVFLFVFLMGSFAMSSLGHAKNLAQAVQSGQSASASVSAMKLSEDFNRLNQGLSIPGIKHLIAFTGLDFTPIEAELRSVIKNVPALAGVDGPKKYFVAFQNSAEARGTGGLIGAFAIIQFDHGKLTVLKTGSNSILKSLNEIPIPMPSEYATLYRSDPAIWLNSNLSPHFPYGAQIWMELWRLQSGEKLDGVIAVDPTAISYILKSTGPITLASGEEITSQNVVQKTLKDAYKRYEKDNNARKQYLVDIMNATFTRLTSMQFSKLTLAKQVVPVLLQNRLLIYSTDPTTQDSLSLTKLGGTMNLGPNNEYRAVILNIDASKLDYYLDREITVKTTQCGVNATTEVSIKVTNQVTHPEKLSAYVLTRADKTKPANRVTGQHRFKVFVYGPNGSTLISASRSSVKGSAGGVGSERTRPLLASDVDLSPKQSEVITATFSAGTGPVTFVDQPLVRPSAVKISDTCKAVSK
;
A
#
# COMPACT_ATOMS: atom_id res chain seq x y z
N MET A 1 -30.53 9.38 52.00
CA MET A 1 -29.24 9.62 52.63
C MET A 1 -28.50 8.37 53.15
N ALA A 2 -29.17 7.30 53.59
CA ALA A 2 -28.53 6.07 54.09
C ALA A 2 -27.80 5.27 53.00
N PHE A 3 -28.27 5.31 51.75
CA PHE A 3 -27.64 4.59 50.61
C PHE A 3 -26.27 5.14 50.22
N LEU A 4 -26.11 6.47 50.24
CA LEU A 4 -24.84 7.14 49.92
C LEU A 4 -23.79 6.96 51.04
N LYS A 5 -24.17 6.87 52.31
CA LYS A 5 -23.25 6.60 53.44
C LYS A 5 -22.68 5.18 53.41
N ASN A 6 -23.43 4.19 52.88
CA ASN A 6 -22.96 2.81 52.77
C ASN A 6 -21.98 2.58 51.57
N LEU A 7 -22.00 3.46 50.56
CA LEU A 7 -21.08 3.41 49.42
C LEU A 7 -19.68 3.96 49.79
N VAL A 8 -19.62 4.97 50.67
CA VAL A 8 -18.35 5.59 51.06
C VAL A 8 -17.52 4.67 52.00
N ASN A 9 -18.19 3.82 52.77
CA ASN A 9 -17.50 2.86 53.67
C ASN A 9 -16.99 1.58 52.99
N ARG A 10 -17.22 1.42 51.69
CA ARG A 10 -16.68 0.29 50.89
C ARG A 10 -16.17 0.80 49.55
N PRO A 11 -14.97 1.39 49.50
CA PRO A 11 -14.44 2.07 48.30
C PRO A 11 -14.40 1.18 47.05
N TRP A 12 -14.28 -0.14 47.22
CA TRP A 12 -14.34 -1.08 46.08
C TRP A 12 -15.73 -1.18 45.43
N LYS A 13 -16.83 -1.06 46.21
CA LYS A 13 -18.21 -1.06 45.66
C LYS A 13 -18.50 0.23 44.89
N PHE A 14 -17.98 1.36 45.37
CA PHE A 14 -18.05 2.62 44.65
C PHE A 14 -17.26 2.54 43.34
N LEU A 15 -16.05 1.99 43.37
CA LEU A 15 -15.24 1.78 42.16
C LEU A 15 -15.93 0.88 41.15
N VAL A 16 -16.53 -0.25 41.59
CA VAL A 16 -17.29 -1.15 40.71
C VAL A 16 -18.52 -0.46 40.13
N ALA A 17 -19.25 0.35 40.92
CA ALA A 17 -20.39 1.11 40.40
C ALA A 17 -19.99 2.17 39.38
N VAL A 18 -18.88 2.87 39.61
CA VAL A 18 -18.32 3.85 38.66
C VAL A 18 -17.86 3.15 37.37
N ILE A 19 -17.13 2.02 37.47
CA ILE A 19 -16.70 1.25 36.32
C ILE A 19 -17.90 0.73 35.52
N SER A 20 -18.92 0.19 36.20
CA SER A 20 -20.14 -0.31 35.55
C SER A 20 -20.90 0.82 34.84
N LEU A 21 -20.97 2.01 35.44
CA LEU A 21 -21.59 3.19 34.81
C LEU A 21 -20.78 3.65 33.58
N LEU A 22 -19.45 3.67 33.68
CA LEU A 22 -18.59 4.02 32.55
C LEU A 22 -18.69 3.00 31.41
N VAL A 23 -18.73 1.71 31.72
CA VAL A 23 -18.95 0.64 30.74
C VAL A 23 -20.34 0.75 30.10
N PHE A 24 -21.37 1.01 30.90
CA PHE A 24 -22.75 1.22 30.37
C PHE A 24 -22.81 2.46 29.48
N LEU A 25 -22.23 3.58 29.90
CA LEU A 25 -22.17 4.81 29.11
C LEU A 25 -21.41 4.58 27.80
N PHE A 26 -20.30 3.85 27.88
CA PHE A 26 -19.53 3.47 26.71
C PHE A 26 -20.32 2.59 25.73
N VAL A 27 -20.97 1.53 26.22
CA VAL A 27 -21.81 0.64 25.40
C VAL A 27 -23.00 1.41 24.79
N PHE A 28 -23.61 2.33 25.55
CA PHE A 28 -24.69 3.16 25.06
C PHE A 28 -24.24 4.16 23.98
N LEU A 29 -23.10 4.84 24.19
CA LEU A 29 -22.52 5.75 23.22
C LEU A 29 -22.07 5.01 21.95
N MET A 30 -21.45 3.85 22.11
CA MET A 30 -21.06 3.00 20.99
C MET A 30 -22.27 2.43 20.23
N GLY A 31 -23.33 2.07 20.94
CA GLY A 31 -24.59 1.62 20.35
C GLY A 31 -25.28 2.73 19.55
N SER A 32 -25.40 3.94 20.10
CA SER A 32 -25.99 5.08 19.38
C SER A 32 -25.14 5.51 18.19
N PHE A 33 -23.82 5.52 18.33
CA PHE A 33 -22.88 5.75 17.24
C PHE A 33 -23.03 4.70 16.13
N ALA A 34 -23.04 3.41 16.48
CA ALA A 34 -23.20 2.33 15.52
C ALA A 34 -24.53 2.45 14.75
N MET A 35 -25.63 2.82 15.42
CA MET A 35 -26.93 3.03 14.77
C MET A 35 -26.93 4.24 13.83
N SER A 36 -26.34 5.37 14.24
CA SER A 36 -26.19 6.57 13.40
C SER A 36 -25.33 6.27 12.16
N SER A 37 -24.17 5.68 12.36
CA SER A 37 -23.25 5.34 11.27
C SER A 37 -23.85 4.31 10.30
N LEU A 38 -24.59 3.32 10.79
CA LEU A 38 -25.33 2.38 9.94
C LEU A 38 -26.44 3.08 9.15
N GLY A 39 -27.14 4.05 9.76
CA GLY A 39 -28.13 4.89 9.08
C GLY A 39 -27.49 5.71 7.95
N HIS A 40 -26.42 6.43 8.24
CA HIS A 40 -25.70 7.23 7.25
C HIS A 40 -25.07 6.36 6.15
N ALA A 41 -24.50 5.20 6.49
CA ALA A 41 -23.98 4.26 5.51
C ALA A 41 -25.06 3.69 4.58
N LYS A 42 -26.25 3.37 5.12
CA LYS A 42 -27.41 2.94 4.33
C LYS A 42 -27.90 4.04 3.40
N ASN A 43 -28.02 5.27 3.91
CA ASN A 43 -28.44 6.43 3.12
C ASN A 43 -27.44 6.73 2.00
N LEU A 44 -26.13 6.64 2.29
CA LEU A 44 -25.08 6.78 1.30
C LEU A 44 -25.23 5.72 0.19
N ALA A 45 -25.38 4.45 0.57
CA ALA A 45 -25.54 3.37 -0.40
C ALA A 45 -26.78 3.56 -1.29
N GLN A 46 -27.92 3.97 -0.70
CA GLN A 46 -29.15 4.24 -1.44
C GLN A 46 -28.99 5.45 -2.39
N ALA A 47 -28.40 6.55 -1.90
CA ALA A 47 -28.17 7.74 -2.70
C ALA A 47 -27.21 7.47 -3.87
N VAL A 48 -26.16 6.66 -3.65
CA VAL A 48 -25.25 6.20 -4.71
C VAL A 48 -25.99 5.38 -5.75
N GLN A 49 -26.80 4.41 -5.32
CA GLN A 49 -27.55 3.53 -6.23
C GLN A 49 -28.64 4.28 -7.03
N SER A 50 -29.21 5.33 -6.45
CA SER A 50 -30.25 6.13 -7.11
C SER A 50 -29.69 7.32 -7.90
N GLY A 51 -28.37 7.51 -7.98
CA GLY A 51 -27.74 8.63 -8.68
C GLY A 51 -27.99 10.00 -8.03
N GLN A 52 -28.33 10.04 -6.76
CA GLN A 52 -28.62 11.29 -6.03
C GLN A 52 -27.32 11.89 -5.44
N SER A 53 -26.56 12.58 -6.26
CA SER A 53 -25.22 13.10 -5.91
C SER A 53 -25.21 13.97 -4.65
N ALA A 54 -26.15 14.93 -4.54
CA ALA A 54 -26.25 15.80 -3.36
C ALA A 54 -26.50 14.98 -2.07
N SER A 55 -27.45 14.04 -2.13
CA SER A 55 -27.78 13.15 -0.99
C SER A 55 -26.62 12.21 -0.65
N ALA A 56 -25.92 11.70 -1.67
CA ALA A 56 -24.74 10.87 -1.49
C ALA A 56 -23.61 11.66 -0.81
N SER A 57 -23.33 12.87 -1.26
CA SER A 57 -22.30 13.76 -0.68
C SER A 57 -22.62 14.13 0.77
N VAL A 58 -23.85 14.48 1.09
CA VAL A 58 -24.30 14.78 2.46
C VAL A 58 -24.16 13.53 3.35
N SER A 59 -24.57 12.37 2.87
CA SER A 59 -24.50 11.11 3.64
C SER A 59 -23.04 10.67 3.86
N ALA A 60 -22.18 10.85 2.86
CA ALA A 60 -20.74 10.60 2.97
C ALA A 60 -20.08 11.53 4.01
N MET A 61 -20.43 12.81 3.98
CA MET A 61 -19.93 13.79 4.96
C MET A 61 -20.34 13.42 6.38
N LYS A 62 -21.64 13.15 6.62
CA LYS A 62 -22.15 12.73 7.94
C LYS A 62 -21.50 11.44 8.44
N LEU A 63 -21.30 10.44 7.57
CA LEU A 63 -20.61 9.21 7.92
C LEU A 63 -19.15 9.47 8.27
N SER A 64 -18.47 10.36 7.54
CA SER A 64 -17.10 10.78 7.83
C SER A 64 -17.00 11.52 9.18
N GLU A 65 -17.98 12.35 9.52
CA GLU A 65 -18.10 13.02 10.84
C GLU A 65 -18.31 12.03 11.97
N ASP A 66 -19.16 11.02 11.76
CA ASP A 66 -19.36 9.95 12.73
C ASP A 66 -18.01 9.24 13.05
N PHE A 67 -17.21 8.93 12.03
CA PHE A 67 -15.88 8.35 12.24
C PHE A 67 -14.95 9.29 13.02
N ASN A 68 -15.01 10.60 12.75
CA ASN A 68 -14.22 11.58 13.50
C ASN A 68 -14.62 11.64 14.99
N ARG A 69 -15.92 11.67 15.27
CA ARG A 69 -16.45 11.63 16.66
C ARG A 69 -16.06 10.34 17.37
N LEU A 70 -16.13 9.22 16.68
CA LEU A 70 -15.65 7.93 17.21
C LEU A 70 -14.18 8.02 17.61
N ASN A 71 -13.33 8.50 16.73
CA ASN A 71 -11.90 8.61 17.00
C ASN A 71 -11.60 9.55 18.18
N GLN A 72 -12.30 10.68 18.29
CA GLN A 72 -12.18 11.57 19.45
C GLN A 72 -12.58 10.87 20.76
N GLY A 73 -13.67 10.10 20.75
CA GLY A 73 -14.10 9.29 21.90
C GLY A 73 -13.10 8.18 22.25
N LEU A 74 -12.47 7.57 21.25
CA LEU A 74 -11.47 6.51 21.40
C LEU A 74 -10.12 7.03 21.93
N SER A 75 -9.84 8.31 21.77
CA SER A 75 -8.61 8.95 22.26
C SER A 75 -8.58 9.11 23.79
N ILE A 76 -9.68 8.80 24.48
CA ILE A 76 -9.77 8.85 25.94
C ILE A 76 -8.90 7.72 26.52
N PRO A 77 -7.94 8.04 27.43
CA PRO A 77 -7.11 7.05 28.09
C PRO A 77 -7.96 5.95 28.77
N GLY A 78 -7.64 4.68 28.51
CA GLY A 78 -8.38 3.51 29.01
C GLY A 78 -9.40 2.94 28.02
N ILE A 79 -10.10 3.74 27.20
CA ILE A 79 -11.01 3.26 26.16
C ILE A 79 -10.22 2.60 25.02
N LYS A 80 -9.09 3.19 24.65
CA LYS A 80 -8.20 2.68 23.60
C LYS A 80 -7.74 1.23 23.85
N HIS A 81 -7.45 0.88 25.12
CA HIS A 81 -7.06 -0.49 25.47
C HIS A 81 -8.22 -1.50 25.37
N LEU A 82 -9.44 -1.07 25.71
CA LEU A 82 -10.63 -1.94 25.59
C LEU A 82 -10.98 -2.28 24.12
N ILE A 83 -10.75 -1.35 23.21
CA ILE A 83 -11.07 -1.53 21.78
C ILE A 83 -10.01 -2.36 21.06
N ALA A 84 -8.75 -2.26 21.44
CA ALA A 84 -7.69 -3.12 20.92
C ALA A 84 -8.05 -4.62 21.05
N PHE A 85 -8.76 -5.00 22.12
CA PHE A 85 -9.27 -6.36 22.31
C PHE A 85 -10.36 -6.78 21.32
N THR A 86 -11.11 -5.82 20.74
CA THR A 86 -12.21 -6.15 19.82
C THR A 86 -11.75 -6.34 18.36
N GLY A 87 -10.50 -6.00 18.04
CA GLY A 87 -9.97 -5.96 16.67
C GLY A 87 -10.66 -4.93 15.78
N LEU A 88 -11.35 -3.94 16.38
CA LEU A 88 -12.07 -2.85 15.71
C LEU A 88 -11.34 -1.51 15.85
N ASP A 89 -10.04 -1.52 16.11
CA ASP A 89 -9.25 -0.29 16.15
C ASP A 89 -8.99 0.21 14.73
N PHE A 90 -9.78 1.18 14.29
CA PHE A 90 -9.61 1.87 13.01
C PHE A 90 -8.75 3.16 13.13
N THR A 91 -8.31 3.51 14.33
CA THR A 91 -7.51 4.72 14.58
C THR A 91 -6.31 4.84 13.64
N PRO A 92 -5.55 3.76 13.36
CA PRO A 92 -4.36 3.84 12.51
C PRO A 92 -4.66 4.14 11.03
N ILE A 93 -5.92 3.99 10.59
CA ILE A 93 -6.36 4.20 9.20
C ILE A 93 -7.54 5.17 9.08
N GLU A 94 -7.77 5.96 10.12
CA GLU A 94 -8.91 6.87 10.17
C GLU A 94 -8.89 7.88 9.01
N ALA A 95 -7.73 8.47 8.72
CA ALA A 95 -7.59 9.44 7.65
C ALA A 95 -7.91 8.81 6.28
N GLU A 96 -7.44 7.59 6.05
CA GLU A 96 -7.70 6.81 4.84
C GLU A 96 -9.19 6.49 4.69
N LEU A 97 -9.83 6.00 5.76
CA LEU A 97 -11.27 5.68 5.74
C LEU A 97 -12.12 6.93 5.49
N ARG A 98 -11.82 8.03 6.16
CA ARG A 98 -12.53 9.31 5.95
C ARG A 98 -12.37 9.81 4.52
N SER A 99 -11.17 9.73 3.96
CA SER A 99 -10.92 10.12 2.58
C SER A 99 -11.71 9.25 1.60
N VAL A 100 -11.70 7.91 1.78
CA VAL A 100 -12.51 7.01 0.94
C VAL A 100 -13.98 7.33 1.05
N ILE A 101 -14.53 7.41 2.28
CA ILE A 101 -15.97 7.65 2.51
C ILE A 101 -16.41 8.98 1.87
N LYS A 102 -15.63 10.05 2.07
CA LYS A 102 -15.92 11.35 1.48
C LYS A 102 -15.96 11.31 -0.04
N ASN A 103 -15.08 10.53 -0.66
CA ASN A 103 -14.93 10.45 -2.11
C ASN A 103 -15.73 9.31 -2.75
N VAL A 104 -16.45 8.47 -1.97
CA VAL A 104 -17.31 7.40 -2.52
C VAL A 104 -18.24 7.89 -3.63
N PRO A 105 -18.95 9.05 -3.51
CA PRO A 105 -19.83 9.50 -4.58
C PRO A 105 -19.10 9.69 -5.92
N ALA A 106 -17.97 10.37 -5.91
CA ALA A 106 -17.15 10.61 -7.11
C ALA A 106 -16.55 9.32 -7.65
N LEU A 107 -15.95 8.49 -6.77
CA LEU A 107 -15.29 7.24 -7.15
C LEU A 107 -16.27 6.17 -7.64
N ALA A 108 -17.49 6.13 -7.09
CA ALA A 108 -18.52 5.14 -7.41
C ALA A 108 -19.40 5.53 -8.62
N GLY A 109 -19.11 6.65 -9.28
CA GLY A 109 -19.82 7.06 -10.49
C GLY A 109 -21.26 7.48 -10.25
N VAL A 110 -21.54 8.26 -9.19
CA VAL A 110 -22.89 8.75 -8.90
C VAL A 110 -23.36 9.76 -9.95
N ASP A 111 -22.44 10.60 -10.44
CA ASP A 111 -22.70 11.62 -11.48
C ASP A 111 -22.44 11.08 -12.91
N GLY A 112 -22.40 9.77 -13.08
CA GLY A 112 -22.16 9.09 -14.33
C GLY A 112 -21.01 8.07 -14.24
N PRO A 113 -20.93 7.18 -15.27
CA PRO A 113 -19.97 6.08 -15.24
C PRO A 113 -18.52 6.54 -15.11
N LYS A 114 -17.75 5.87 -14.25
CA LYS A 114 -16.32 6.08 -14.01
C LYS A 114 -15.53 4.83 -14.36
N LYS A 115 -14.53 4.98 -15.25
CA LYS A 115 -13.66 3.88 -15.69
C LYS A 115 -12.31 3.93 -15.02
N TYR A 116 -11.84 2.79 -14.53
CA TYR A 116 -10.55 2.66 -13.86
C TYR A 116 -9.69 1.57 -14.47
N PHE A 117 -8.39 1.84 -14.58
CA PHE A 117 -7.38 0.82 -14.79
C PHE A 117 -7.04 0.19 -13.46
N VAL A 118 -7.28 -1.10 -13.30
CA VAL A 118 -6.86 -1.85 -12.10
C VAL A 118 -5.57 -2.58 -12.40
N ALA A 119 -4.49 -2.17 -11.75
CA ALA A 119 -3.18 -2.80 -11.87
C ALA A 119 -2.99 -3.87 -10.78
N PHE A 120 -2.79 -5.12 -11.19
CA PHE A 120 -2.39 -6.20 -10.29
C PHE A 120 -0.88 -6.29 -10.28
N GLN A 121 -0.26 -5.78 -9.21
CA GLN A 121 1.18 -5.67 -9.06
C GLN A 121 1.79 -6.99 -8.61
N ASN A 122 2.86 -7.40 -9.27
CA ASN A 122 3.66 -8.56 -8.91
C ASN A 122 4.85 -8.13 -8.04
N SER A 123 4.68 -8.17 -6.74
CA SER A 123 5.70 -7.75 -5.77
C SER A 123 6.90 -8.71 -5.63
N ALA A 124 6.90 -9.86 -6.34
CA ALA A 124 8.11 -10.68 -6.49
C ALA A 124 9.11 -10.09 -7.49
N GLU A 125 8.73 -9.01 -8.21
CA GLU A 125 9.62 -8.15 -9.00
C GLU A 125 9.32 -6.69 -8.62
N ALA A 126 10.09 -6.17 -7.68
CA ALA A 126 9.83 -4.90 -7.01
C ALA A 126 9.90 -3.70 -7.95
N ARG A 127 8.96 -2.77 -7.79
CA ARG A 127 8.91 -1.43 -8.38
C ARG A 127 8.53 -0.43 -7.28
N GLY A 128 8.69 0.83 -7.54
CA GLY A 128 8.50 1.91 -6.56
C GLY A 128 7.20 1.83 -5.77
N THR A 129 6.10 1.47 -6.40
CA THR A 129 4.77 1.35 -5.77
C THR A 129 4.43 -0.05 -5.26
N GLY A 130 5.38 -1.00 -5.29
CA GLY A 130 5.20 -2.38 -4.84
C GLY A 130 5.78 -3.40 -5.84
N GLY A 131 5.19 -3.55 -7.01
CA GLY A 131 5.66 -4.49 -8.01
C GLY A 131 5.27 -4.11 -9.44
N LEU A 132 5.83 -4.79 -10.43
CA LEU A 132 5.43 -4.58 -11.82
C LEU A 132 3.97 -5.02 -12.07
N ILE A 133 3.33 -4.48 -13.11
CA ILE A 133 2.01 -4.95 -13.53
C ILE A 133 2.12 -6.37 -14.10
N GLY A 134 1.49 -7.35 -13.45
CA GLY A 134 1.41 -8.73 -13.94
C GLY A 134 0.16 -9.00 -14.76
N ALA A 135 -0.96 -8.48 -14.29
CA ALA A 135 -2.27 -8.51 -14.95
C ALA A 135 -2.99 -7.19 -14.73
N PHE A 136 -4.03 -6.91 -15.50
CA PHE A 136 -4.84 -5.71 -15.35
C PHE A 136 -6.32 -5.98 -15.63
N ALA A 137 -7.18 -5.08 -15.13
CA ALA A 137 -8.57 -5.00 -15.53
C ALA A 137 -8.94 -3.57 -15.89
N ILE A 138 -9.89 -3.39 -16.80
CA ILE A 138 -10.65 -2.16 -16.95
C ILE A 138 -12.00 -2.42 -16.31
N ILE A 139 -12.30 -1.63 -15.29
CA ILE A 139 -13.58 -1.70 -14.60
C ILE A 139 -14.35 -0.40 -14.75
N GLN A 140 -15.65 -0.48 -14.61
CA GLN A 140 -16.54 0.68 -14.56
C GLN A 140 -17.36 0.64 -13.30
N PHE A 141 -17.43 1.75 -12.61
CA PHE A 141 -18.47 2.02 -11.63
C PHE A 141 -19.54 2.91 -12.24
N ASP A 142 -20.79 2.52 -12.08
CA ASP A 142 -21.94 3.28 -12.50
C ASP A 142 -23.01 3.18 -11.40
N HIS A 143 -23.30 4.29 -10.71
CA HIS A 143 -24.17 4.31 -9.55
C HIS A 143 -23.81 3.22 -8.52
N GLY A 144 -22.52 3.06 -8.25
CA GLY A 144 -21.97 2.06 -7.32
C GLY A 144 -21.96 0.62 -7.85
N LYS A 145 -22.52 0.35 -9.03
CA LYS A 145 -22.46 -0.97 -9.67
C LYS A 145 -21.12 -1.15 -10.34
N LEU A 146 -20.37 -2.17 -9.90
CA LEU A 146 -19.13 -2.58 -10.53
C LEU A 146 -19.38 -3.47 -11.75
N THR A 147 -18.80 -3.10 -12.88
CA THR A 147 -18.76 -3.93 -14.09
C THR A 147 -17.31 -4.09 -14.54
N VAL A 148 -16.89 -5.32 -14.84
CA VAL A 148 -15.59 -5.60 -15.43
C VAL A 148 -15.73 -5.55 -16.94
N LEU A 149 -15.08 -4.58 -17.58
CA LEU A 149 -15.19 -4.35 -19.03
C LEU A 149 -14.14 -5.17 -19.79
N LYS A 150 -12.93 -5.30 -19.24
CA LYS A 150 -11.81 -6.00 -19.87
C LYS A 150 -10.85 -6.52 -18.82
N THR A 151 -10.25 -7.65 -19.08
CA THR A 151 -9.14 -8.19 -18.31
C THR A 151 -8.03 -8.66 -19.22
N GLY A 152 -6.80 -8.67 -18.71
CA GLY A 152 -5.67 -9.15 -19.49
C GLY A 152 -4.38 -9.24 -18.69
N SER A 153 -3.43 -9.91 -19.27
CA SER A 153 -2.06 -9.92 -18.76
C SER A 153 -1.25 -8.77 -19.37
N ASN A 154 -0.10 -8.48 -18.77
CA ASN A 154 0.83 -7.47 -19.28
C ASN A 154 1.37 -7.74 -20.69
N SER A 155 1.18 -8.95 -21.24
CA SER A 155 1.67 -9.29 -22.60
C SER A 155 0.96 -8.56 -23.73
N ILE A 156 -0.26 -8.07 -23.48
CA ILE A 156 -1.02 -7.32 -24.49
C ILE A 156 -0.83 -5.81 -24.40
N LEU A 157 -0.07 -5.34 -23.39
CA LEU A 157 0.23 -3.93 -23.17
C LEU A 157 1.44 -3.52 -24.03
N LYS A 158 1.25 -2.52 -24.90
CA LYS A 158 2.26 -2.03 -25.84
C LYS A 158 3.07 -0.90 -25.22
N SER A 159 4.36 -1.13 -25.02
CA SER A 159 5.31 -0.12 -24.53
C SER A 159 5.69 0.88 -25.62
N LEU A 160 6.20 2.03 -25.21
CA LEU A 160 6.75 3.08 -26.05
C LEU A 160 8.25 3.19 -25.84
N ASN A 161 8.92 4.02 -26.66
CA ASN A 161 10.34 4.34 -26.51
C ASN A 161 10.56 5.56 -25.61
N GLU A 162 9.55 6.43 -25.49
CA GLU A 162 9.58 7.64 -24.68
C GLU A 162 8.38 7.70 -23.76
N ILE A 163 8.54 8.39 -22.62
CA ILE A 163 7.46 8.57 -21.66
C ILE A 163 6.39 9.47 -22.31
N PRO A 164 5.12 9.04 -22.33
CA PRO A 164 4.08 9.69 -23.13
C PRO A 164 3.52 10.99 -22.52
N ILE A 165 4.05 11.40 -21.37
CA ILE A 165 3.63 12.62 -20.64
C ILE A 165 4.84 13.42 -20.19
N PRO A 166 4.72 14.76 -20.04
CA PRO A 166 5.77 15.56 -19.44
C PRO A 166 6.07 15.12 -18.00
N MET A 167 7.35 14.96 -17.69
CA MET A 167 7.82 14.58 -16.36
C MET A 167 8.83 15.64 -15.84
N PRO A 168 8.93 15.84 -14.51
CA PRO A 168 9.96 16.69 -13.94
C PRO A 168 11.37 16.25 -14.33
N SER A 169 12.32 17.20 -14.40
CA SER A 169 13.69 16.92 -14.81
C SER A 169 14.41 15.90 -13.90
N GLU A 170 14.16 15.97 -12.60
CA GLU A 170 14.71 14.97 -11.66
C GLU A 170 14.19 13.56 -11.93
N TYR A 171 12.93 13.40 -12.34
CA TYR A 171 12.38 12.10 -12.73
C TYR A 171 13.11 11.53 -13.96
N ALA A 172 13.30 12.37 -14.98
CA ALA A 172 14.02 11.97 -16.19
C ALA A 172 15.49 11.61 -15.89
N THR A 173 16.12 12.30 -14.94
CA THR A 173 17.48 11.99 -14.49
C THR A 173 17.56 10.63 -13.79
N LEU A 174 16.58 10.29 -12.94
CA LEU A 174 16.56 9.04 -12.18
C LEU A 174 16.20 7.82 -13.03
N TYR A 175 15.21 7.95 -13.90
CA TYR A 175 14.56 6.83 -14.56
C TYR A 175 14.74 6.80 -16.08
N ARG A 176 15.25 7.88 -16.68
CA ARG A 176 15.44 8.03 -18.15
C ARG A 176 14.14 7.72 -18.91
N SER A 177 14.22 6.92 -19.97
CA SER A 177 13.07 6.47 -20.75
C SER A 177 12.45 5.15 -20.22
N ASP A 178 13.02 4.51 -19.21
CA ASP A 178 12.56 3.21 -18.71
C ASP A 178 11.06 3.16 -18.38
N PRO A 179 10.44 4.23 -17.79
CA PRO A 179 9.01 4.26 -17.51
C PRO A 179 8.09 4.26 -18.73
N ALA A 180 8.58 4.44 -19.94
CA ALA A 180 7.82 4.23 -21.18
C ALA A 180 7.43 2.76 -21.40
N ILE A 181 8.13 1.85 -20.73
CA ILE A 181 7.85 0.42 -20.73
C ILE A 181 6.83 0.12 -19.63
N TRP A 182 5.70 -0.50 -19.96
CA TRP A 182 4.64 -0.84 -18.98
C TRP A 182 5.16 -1.50 -17.70
N LEU A 183 6.14 -2.39 -17.81
CA LEU A 183 6.72 -3.10 -16.67
C LEU A 183 7.54 -2.21 -15.75
N ASN A 184 7.93 -1.02 -16.21
CA ASN A 184 8.78 -0.05 -15.51
C ASN A 184 8.08 1.28 -15.22
N SER A 185 6.82 1.46 -15.66
CA SER A 185 6.12 2.74 -15.54
C SER A 185 5.90 3.22 -14.10
N ASN A 186 6.02 2.32 -13.12
CA ASN A 186 5.91 2.62 -11.70
C ASN A 186 7.22 2.46 -10.92
N LEU A 187 8.35 2.85 -11.53
CA LEU A 187 9.65 2.88 -10.84
C LEU A 187 9.67 3.90 -9.69
N SER A 188 9.02 5.04 -9.86
CA SER A 188 8.86 6.03 -8.79
C SER A 188 7.95 5.52 -7.68
N PRO A 189 8.26 5.76 -6.38
CA PRO A 189 7.33 5.51 -5.28
C PRO A 189 6.20 6.54 -5.21
N HIS A 190 6.25 7.62 -6.00
CA HIS A 190 5.16 8.57 -6.16
C HIS A 190 4.12 8.00 -7.12
N PHE A 191 3.10 7.33 -6.57
CA PHE A 191 2.10 6.62 -7.36
C PHE A 191 1.43 7.45 -8.46
N PRO A 192 1.09 8.75 -8.27
CA PRO A 192 0.50 9.55 -9.33
C PRO A 192 1.30 9.57 -10.63
N TYR A 193 2.63 9.49 -10.61
CA TYR A 193 3.43 9.41 -11.83
C TYR A 193 3.16 8.11 -12.59
N GLY A 194 3.22 6.97 -11.91
CA GLY A 194 2.91 5.69 -12.52
C GLY A 194 1.48 5.61 -13.04
N ALA A 195 0.51 6.12 -12.29
CA ALA A 195 -0.88 6.16 -12.66
C ALA A 195 -1.13 6.97 -13.94
N GLN A 196 -0.56 8.17 -14.04
CA GLN A 196 -0.68 9.05 -15.22
C GLN A 196 -0.04 8.40 -16.45
N ILE A 197 1.14 7.78 -16.30
CA ILE A 197 1.81 7.05 -17.38
C ILE A 197 0.93 5.88 -17.85
N TRP A 198 0.36 5.08 -16.93
CA TRP A 198 -0.51 3.95 -17.30
C TRP A 198 -1.77 4.41 -18.02
N MET A 199 -2.40 5.49 -17.57
CA MET A 199 -3.59 6.03 -18.23
C MET A 199 -3.29 6.51 -19.65
N GLU A 200 -2.18 7.19 -19.86
CA GLU A 200 -1.81 7.70 -21.17
C GLU A 200 -1.38 6.57 -22.13
N LEU A 201 -0.58 5.61 -21.64
CA LEU A 201 -0.24 4.41 -22.42
C LEU A 201 -1.50 3.64 -22.83
N TRP A 202 -2.50 3.53 -21.92
CA TRP A 202 -3.78 2.88 -22.23
C TRP A 202 -4.56 3.68 -23.28
N ARG A 203 -4.64 4.99 -23.12
CA ARG A 203 -5.32 5.89 -24.08
C ARG A 203 -4.71 5.78 -25.48
N LEU A 204 -3.39 5.78 -25.58
CA LEU A 204 -2.70 5.65 -26.86
C LEU A 204 -2.91 4.27 -27.49
N GLN A 205 -3.00 3.22 -26.70
CA GLN A 205 -3.20 1.85 -27.18
C GLN A 205 -4.65 1.55 -27.57
N SER A 206 -5.62 2.05 -26.78
CA SER A 206 -7.03 1.64 -26.88
C SER A 206 -7.98 2.73 -27.40
N GLY A 207 -7.55 4.00 -27.38
CA GLY A 207 -8.41 5.14 -27.62
C GLY A 207 -9.30 5.53 -26.42
N GLU A 208 -9.34 4.72 -25.34
CA GLU A 208 -10.21 4.94 -24.19
C GLU A 208 -9.57 5.90 -23.19
N LYS A 209 -10.37 6.85 -22.67
CA LYS A 209 -10.03 7.66 -21.52
C LYS A 209 -10.49 6.97 -20.24
N LEU A 210 -9.68 7.11 -19.20
CA LEU A 210 -9.94 6.56 -17.87
C LEU A 210 -10.13 7.71 -16.86
N ASP A 211 -10.92 7.48 -15.83
CA ASP A 211 -11.14 8.42 -14.74
C ASP A 211 -10.15 8.22 -13.57
N GLY A 212 -9.40 7.13 -13.59
CA GLY A 212 -8.39 6.87 -12.57
C GLY A 212 -7.73 5.50 -12.66
N VAL A 213 -6.94 5.21 -11.64
CA VAL A 213 -6.17 3.98 -11.50
C VAL A 213 -6.32 3.43 -10.09
N ILE A 214 -6.45 2.12 -9.98
CA ILE A 214 -6.40 1.37 -8.72
C ILE A 214 -5.24 0.37 -8.82
N ALA A 215 -4.35 0.34 -7.83
CA ALA A 215 -3.28 -0.64 -7.78
C ALA A 215 -3.41 -1.51 -6.53
N VAL A 216 -3.30 -2.83 -6.73
CA VAL A 216 -3.37 -3.86 -5.67
C VAL A 216 -2.36 -4.96 -5.94
N ASP A 217 -2.04 -5.77 -4.93
CA ASP A 217 -1.15 -6.92 -5.05
C ASP A 217 -1.81 -8.22 -4.55
N PRO A 218 -1.21 -9.42 -4.76
CA PRO A 218 -1.73 -10.68 -4.28
C PRO A 218 -1.91 -10.77 -2.75
N THR A 219 -1.15 -10.01 -1.98
CA THR A 219 -1.34 -9.95 -0.53
C THR A 219 -2.63 -9.21 -0.17
N ALA A 220 -2.97 -8.12 -0.87
CA ALA A 220 -4.28 -7.48 -0.73
C ALA A 220 -5.42 -8.43 -1.09
N ILE A 221 -5.26 -9.24 -2.16
CA ILE A 221 -6.23 -10.29 -2.51
C ILE A 221 -6.37 -11.31 -1.38
N SER A 222 -5.29 -11.70 -0.71
CA SER A 222 -5.37 -12.63 0.42
C SER A 222 -6.25 -12.11 1.55
N TYR A 223 -6.17 -10.81 1.86
CA TYR A 223 -7.06 -10.16 2.83
C TYR A 223 -8.52 -10.12 2.37
N ILE A 224 -8.76 -9.87 1.09
CA ILE A 224 -10.11 -9.93 0.50
C ILE A 224 -10.69 -11.35 0.66
N LEU A 225 -9.92 -12.38 0.29
CA LEU A 225 -10.35 -13.78 0.37
C LEU A 225 -10.61 -14.27 1.80
N LYS A 226 -9.99 -13.67 2.82
CA LYS A 226 -10.38 -13.92 4.23
C LYS A 226 -11.82 -13.56 4.53
N SER A 227 -12.37 -12.57 3.82
CA SER A 227 -13.73 -12.07 4.05
C SER A 227 -14.75 -12.71 3.13
N THR A 228 -14.36 -12.93 1.88
CA THR A 228 -15.25 -13.42 0.83
C THR A 228 -15.29 -14.94 0.74
N GLY A 229 -14.34 -15.62 1.39
CA GLY A 229 -14.10 -17.05 1.22
C GLY A 229 -13.24 -17.35 -0.02
N PRO A 230 -12.90 -18.63 -0.23
CA PRO A 230 -12.10 -19.06 -1.35
C PRO A 230 -12.79 -18.85 -2.70
N ILE A 231 -11.99 -18.85 -3.76
CA ILE A 231 -12.47 -18.87 -5.15
C ILE A 231 -12.04 -20.17 -5.81
N THR A 232 -12.87 -20.72 -6.69
CA THR A 232 -12.59 -21.92 -7.46
C THR A 232 -12.38 -21.55 -8.93
N LEU A 233 -11.24 -21.92 -9.49
CA LEU A 233 -10.95 -21.73 -10.90
C LEU A 233 -11.69 -22.76 -11.76
N ALA A 234 -11.78 -22.51 -13.08
CA ALA A 234 -12.39 -23.44 -14.02
C ALA A 234 -11.71 -24.84 -14.03
N SER A 235 -10.44 -24.90 -13.63
CA SER A 235 -9.70 -26.15 -13.44
C SER A 235 -10.11 -26.96 -12.20
N GLY A 236 -11.00 -26.45 -11.35
CA GLY A 236 -11.34 -27.02 -10.04
C GLY A 236 -10.35 -26.65 -8.93
N GLU A 237 -9.27 -25.93 -9.24
CA GLU A 237 -8.29 -25.49 -8.23
C GLU A 237 -8.90 -24.44 -7.31
N GLU A 238 -8.76 -24.66 -5.99
CA GLU A 238 -9.19 -23.71 -4.98
C GLU A 238 -8.05 -22.74 -4.61
N ILE A 239 -8.34 -21.45 -4.71
CA ILE A 239 -7.47 -20.36 -4.29
C ILE A 239 -8.03 -19.74 -3.02
N THR A 240 -7.25 -19.78 -1.96
CA THR A 240 -7.60 -19.34 -0.61
C THR A 240 -6.79 -18.13 -0.19
N SER A 241 -7.18 -17.51 0.92
CA SER A 241 -6.39 -16.44 1.54
C SER A 241 -4.99 -16.90 1.96
N GLN A 242 -4.80 -18.19 2.25
CA GLN A 242 -3.52 -18.76 2.69
C GLN A 242 -2.58 -19.08 1.54
N ASN A 243 -3.13 -19.41 0.35
CA ASN A 243 -2.29 -19.90 -0.75
C ASN A 243 -2.13 -18.91 -1.91
N VAL A 244 -2.99 -17.88 -2.05
CA VAL A 244 -2.99 -16.99 -3.23
C VAL A 244 -1.65 -16.32 -3.48
N VAL A 245 -0.97 -15.83 -2.44
CA VAL A 245 0.35 -15.19 -2.56
C VAL A 245 1.39 -16.17 -3.09
N GLN A 246 1.47 -17.36 -2.49
CA GLN A 246 2.40 -18.39 -2.92
C GLN A 246 2.07 -18.89 -4.33
N LYS A 247 0.80 -19.16 -4.62
CA LYS A 247 0.34 -19.63 -5.95
C LYS A 247 0.70 -18.64 -7.05
N THR A 248 0.46 -17.34 -6.84
CA THR A 248 0.68 -16.31 -7.87
C THR A 248 2.13 -15.87 -7.99
N LEU A 249 2.87 -15.76 -6.88
CA LEU A 249 4.21 -15.15 -6.85
C LEU A 249 5.37 -16.17 -6.82
N LYS A 250 5.06 -17.46 -6.66
CA LYS A 250 6.07 -18.53 -6.58
C LYS A 250 5.69 -19.75 -7.42
N ASP A 251 4.60 -20.44 -7.08
CA ASP A 251 4.29 -21.77 -7.63
C ASP A 251 3.95 -21.71 -9.12
N ALA A 252 3.27 -20.64 -9.58
CA ALA A 252 2.97 -20.43 -10.99
C ALA A 252 4.21 -20.43 -11.89
N TYR A 253 5.35 -19.92 -11.39
CA TYR A 253 6.60 -19.87 -12.14
C TYR A 253 7.24 -21.25 -12.35
N LYS A 254 7.05 -22.16 -11.41
CA LYS A 254 7.48 -23.55 -11.53
C LYS A 254 6.49 -24.37 -12.36
N ARG A 255 5.20 -24.25 -12.07
CA ARG A 255 4.12 -24.99 -12.75
C ARG A 255 4.09 -24.75 -14.26
N TYR A 256 4.28 -23.51 -14.66
CA TYR A 256 4.23 -23.07 -16.05
C TYR A 256 5.61 -22.61 -16.58
N GLU A 257 6.68 -23.26 -16.15
CA GLU A 257 8.05 -22.86 -16.52
C GLU A 257 8.29 -22.81 -18.03
N LYS A 258 7.66 -23.74 -18.76
CA LYS A 258 7.79 -23.85 -20.23
C LYS A 258 6.67 -23.12 -20.99
N ASP A 259 5.64 -22.64 -20.31
CA ASP A 259 4.48 -21.96 -20.93
C ASP A 259 4.14 -20.65 -20.20
N ASN A 260 4.79 -19.58 -20.64
CA ASN A 260 4.57 -18.26 -20.09
C ASN A 260 3.15 -17.73 -20.35
N ASN A 261 2.49 -18.15 -21.45
CA ASN A 261 1.14 -17.72 -21.76
C ASN A 261 0.14 -18.37 -20.79
N ALA A 262 0.24 -19.68 -20.56
CA ALA A 262 -0.58 -20.38 -19.57
C ALA A 262 -0.38 -19.79 -18.16
N ARG A 263 0.86 -19.43 -17.78
CA ARG A 263 1.11 -18.75 -16.50
C ARG A 263 0.41 -17.40 -16.41
N LYS A 264 0.45 -16.60 -17.46
CA LYS A 264 -0.21 -15.29 -17.51
C LYS A 264 -1.72 -15.44 -17.46
N GLN A 265 -2.27 -16.43 -18.19
CA GLN A 265 -3.70 -16.74 -18.14
C GLN A 265 -4.15 -17.16 -16.74
N TYR A 266 -3.38 -18.00 -16.07
CA TYR A 266 -3.66 -18.40 -14.68
C TYR A 266 -3.77 -17.20 -13.71
N LEU A 267 -2.94 -16.17 -13.87
CA LEU A 267 -3.05 -14.93 -13.07
C LEU A 267 -4.33 -14.14 -13.41
N VAL A 268 -4.69 -14.09 -14.68
CA VAL A 268 -5.94 -13.46 -15.15
C VAL A 268 -7.16 -14.22 -14.62
N ASP A 269 -7.12 -15.55 -14.58
CA ASP A 269 -8.22 -16.38 -14.07
C ASP A 269 -8.45 -16.15 -12.58
N ILE A 270 -7.38 -16.06 -11.77
CA ILE A 270 -7.47 -15.72 -10.34
C ILE A 270 -8.08 -14.33 -10.16
N MET A 271 -7.66 -13.35 -10.96
CA MET A 271 -8.20 -12.00 -10.93
C MET A 271 -9.71 -11.99 -11.26
N ASN A 272 -10.12 -12.66 -12.35
CA ASN A 272 -11.51 -12.76 -12.78
C ASN A 272 -12.38 -13.43 -11.73
N ALA A 273 -11.94 -14.55 -11.16
CA ALA A 273 -12.65 -15.24 -10.09
C ALA A 273 -12.78 -14.37 -8.83
N THR A 274 -11.74 -13.58 -8.50
CA THR A 274 -11.79 -12.62 -7.39
C THR A 274 -12.84 -11.52 -7.64
N PHE A 275 -12.90 -10.95 -8.85
CA PHE A 275 -13.95 -9.98 -9.21
C PHE A 275 -15.34 -10.60 -9.15
N THR A 276 -15.53 -11.79 -9.71
CA THR A 276 -16.81 -12.52 -9.64
C THR A 276 -17.25 -12.70 -8.19
N ARG A 277 -16.32 -13.07 -7.32
CA ARG A 277 -16.61 -13.24 -5.89
C ARG A 277 -16.99 -11.92 -5.21
N LEU A 278 -16.27 -10.83 -5.50
CA LEU A 278 -16.58 -9.50 -4.96
C LEU A 278 -17.95 -8.98 -5.44
N THR A 279 -18.27 -9.17 -6.71
CA THR A 279 -19.56 -8.68 -7.28
C THR A 279 -20.75 -9.51 -6.83
N SER A 280 -20.55 -10.76 -6.39
CA SER A 280 -21.65 -11.60 -5.86
C SER A 280 -22.24 -11.05 -4.56
N MET A 281 -21.50 -10.20 -3.83
CA MET A 281 -21.88 -9.61 -2.53
C MET A 281 -22.30 -10.62 -1.45
N GLN A 282 -22.00 -11.91 -1.67
CA GLN A 282 -22.34 -13.02 -0.76
C GLN A 282 -21.24 -13.23 0.29
N PHE A 283 -20.99 -12.21 1.12
CA PHE A 283 -20.00 -12.25 2.17
C PHE A 283 -20.30 -11.23 3.28
N SER A 284 -19.68 -11.40 4.44
CA SER A 284 -19.81 -10.47 5.55
C SER A 284 -19.13 -9.13 5.25
N LYS A 285 -19.92 -8.06 5.09
CA LYS A 285 -19.41 -6.70 4.89
C LYS A 285 -18.54 -6.22 6.06
N LEU A 286 -18.88 -6.60 7.30
CA LEU A 286 -18.12 -6.27 8.49
C LEU A 286 -16.76 -6.97 8.49
N THR A 287 -16.72 -8.25 8.08
CA THR A 287 -15.44 -8.97 7.94
C THR A 287 -14.57 -8.35 6.85
N LEU A 288 -15.16 -7.92 5.72
CA LEU A 288 -14.42 -7.21 4.68
C LEU A 288 -13.85 -5.89 5.21
N ALA A 289 -14.63 -5.09 5.93
CA ALA A 289 -14.17 -3.84 6.53
C ALA A 289 -12.95 -4.07 7.46
N LYS A 290 -12.99 -5.12 8.29
CA LYS A 290 -11.84 -5.50 9.13
C LYS A 290 -10.59 -5.87 8.31
N GLN A 291 -10.76 -6.54 7.18
CA GLN A 291 -9.64 -6.96 6.33
C GLN A 291 -9.08 -5.80 5.46
N VAL A 292 -9.83 -4.73 5.27
CA VAL A 292 -9.31 -3.51 4.61
C VAL A 292 -8.25 -2.81 5.48
N VAL A 293 -8.35 -2.88 6.80
CA VAL A 293 -7.36 -2.28 7.73
C VAL A 293 -5.92 -2.68 7.40
N PRO A 294 -5.54 -3.97 7.39
CA PRO A 294 -4.17 -4.36 7.07
C PRO A 294 -3.75 -4.02 5.63
N VAL A 295 -4.69 -3.97 4.68
CA VAL A 295 -4.41 -3.55 3.30
C VAL A 295 -3.94 -2.10 3.26
N LEU A 296 -4.64 -1.21 3.99
CA LEU A 296 -4.30 0.22 4.07
C LEU A 296 -3.03 0.46 4.87
N LEU A 297 -2.88 -0.19 6.02
CA LEU A 297 -1.67 -0.06 6.86
C LEU A 297 -0.40 -0.47 6.12
N GLN A 298 -0.48 -1.46 5.23
CA GLN A 298 0.64 -1.99 4.47
C GLN A 298 0.80 -1.33 3.09
N ASN A 299 0.09 -0.24 2.79
CA ASN A 299 0.14 0.47 1.50
C ASN A 299 -0.14 -0.44 0.28
N ARG A 300 -1.03 -1.45 0.41
CA ARG A 300 -1.31 -2.45 -0.64
C ARG A 300 -2.49 -2.11 -1.54
N LEU A 301 -3.13 -0.97 -1.29
CA LEU A 301 -4.16 -0.37 -2.13
C LEU A 301 -3.77 1.07 -2.41
N LEU A 302 -3.63 1.41 -3.67
CA LEU A 302 -3.37 2.78 -4.12
C LEU A 302 -4.46 3.19 -5.09
N ILE A 303 -4.90 4.44 -5.02
CA ILE A 303 -5.96 5.02 -5.84
C ILE A 303 -5.49 6.36 -6.39
N TYR A 304 -5.64 6.54 -7.68
CA TYR A 304 -5.46 7.81 -8.38
C TYR A 304 -6.77 8.21 -9.08
N SER A 305 -7.15 9.46 -9.00
CA SER A 305 -8.33 10.03 -9.66
C SER A 305 -7.92 11.19 -10.56
N THR A 306 -8.57 11.32 -11.72
CA THR A 306 -8.43 12.51 -12.57
C THR A 306 -9.24 13.69 -12.06
N ASP A 307 -10.21 13.48 -11.17
CA ASP A 307 -10.92 14.57 -10.50
C ASP A 307 -9.99 15.23 -9.48
N PRO A 308 -9.68 16.53 -9.63
CA PRO A 308 -8.70 17.21 -8.78
C PRO A 308 -9.10 17.18 -7.29
N THR A 309 -10.38 17.38 -6.97
CA THR A 309 -10.86 17.43 -5.58
C THR A 309 -10.69 16.08 -4.90
N THR A 310 -11.04 15.00 -5.61
CA THR A 310 -10.86 13.62 -5.14
C THR A 310 -9.36 13.31 -5.00
N GLN A 311 -8.54 13.69 -5.98
CA GLN A 311 -7.10 13.43 -5.96
C GLN A 311 -6.40 14.18 -4.83
N ASP A 312 -6.75 15.43 -4.57
CA ASP A 312 -6.22 16.21 -3.45
C ASP A 312 -6.53 15.54 -2.11
N SER A 313 -7.77 15.09 -1.94
CA SER A 313 -8.18 14.34 -0.74
C SER A 313 -7.42 13.01 -0.58
N LEU A 314 -7.23 12.25 -1.66
CA LEU A 314 -6.46 11.01 -1.64
C LEU A 314 -4.98 11.26 -1.33
N SER A 315 -4.41 12.36 -1.87
CA SER A 315 -3.00 12.71 -1.70
C SER A 315 -2.60 13.02 -0.26
N LEU A 316 -3.55 13.35 0.60
CA LEU A 316 -3.35 13.54 2.04
C LEU A 316 -3.29 12.21 2.82
N THR A 317 -3.51 11.08 2.16
CA THR A 317 -3.56 9.75 2.76
C THR A 317 -2.59 8.79 2.07
N LYS A 318 -2.37 7.63 2.67
CA LYS A 318 -1.56 6.55 2.08
C LYS A 318 -2.16 6.02 0.78
N LEU A 319 -3.50 6.12 0.61
CA LEU A 319 -4.20 5.66 -0.58
C LEU A 319 -3.75 6.37 -1.85
N GLY A 320 -3.43 7.66 -1.79
CA GLY A 320 -2.90 8.39 -2.93
C GLY A 320 -1.48 7.99 -3.32
N GLY A 321 -0.75 7.30 -2.45
CA GLY A 321 0.65 6.92 -2.68
C GLY A 321 1.54 8.12 -3.01
N THR A 322 1.18 9.28 -2.47
CA THR A 322 1.82 10.56 -2.82
C THR A 322 3.06 10.78 -1.96
N MET A 323 4.13 11.22 -2.57
CA MET A 323 5.25 11.86 -1.87
C MET A 323 4.92 13.34 -1.70
N ASN A 324 4.45 13.72 -0.53
CA ASN A 324 4.01 15.09 -0.23
C ASN A 324 5.17 16.08 -0.27
N LEU A 325 4.89 17.30 -0.76
CA LEU A 325 5.86 18.40 -0.85
C LEU A 325 5.91 19.28 0.41
N GLY A 326 4.94 19.11 1.32
CA GLY A 326 4.91 19.88 2.57
C GLY A 326 6.01 19.49 3.56
N PRO A 327 6.29 20.33 4.57
CA PRO A 327 7.22 20.01 5.64
C PRO A 327 6.82 18.71 6.34
N ASN A 328 7.76 17.81 6.53
CA ASN A 328 7.54 16.52 7.19
C ASN A 328 8.86 15.94 7.71
N ASN A 329 8.76 14.89 8.49
CA ASN A 329 9.89 14.10 8.95
C ASN A 329 9.69 12.62 8.56
N GLU A 330 9.33 12.42 7.28
CA GLU A 330 9.02 11.12 6.70
C GLU A 330 10.20 10.58 5.90
N TYR A 331 10.58 9.36 6.18
CA TYR A 331 11.62 8.60 5.48
C TYR A 331 10.99 7.45 4.69
N ARG A 332 11.66 7.03 3.62
CA ARG A 332 11.26 5.89 2.79
C ARG A 332 12.47 5.07 2.37
N ALA A 333 12.24 3.76 2.17
CA ALA A 333 13.17 2.88 1.48
C ALA A 333 12.42 2.15 0.36
N VAL A 334 13.04 2.13 -0.82
CA VAL A 334 12.45 1.55 -2.02
C VAL A 334 13.44 0.61 -2.68
N ILE A 335 13.00 -0.61 -2.94
CA ILE A 335 13.72 -1.62 -3.71
C ILE A 335 13.23 -1.56 -5.15
N LEU A 336 14.15 -1.47 -6.10
CA LEU A 336 13.87 -1.56 -7.53
C LEU A 336 14.63 -2.74 -8.10
N ASN A 337 13.91 -3.78 -8.51
CA ASN A 337 14.49 -4.92 -9.20
C ASN A 337 15.06 -4.47 -10.56
N ILE A 338 16.36 -4.63 -10.78
CA ILE A 338 17.03 -4.25 -12.03
C ILE A 338 17.38 -5.45 -12.90
N ASP A 339 16.99 -6.64 -12.50
CA ASP A 339 17.40 -7.89 -13.10
C ASP A 339 16.24 -8.68 -13.72
N ALA A 340 15.03 -8.18 -13.60
CA ALA A 340 13.79 -8.83 -14.01
C ALA A 340 13.61 -10.26 -13.45
N SER A 341 14.39 -10.62 -12.43
CA SER A 341 14.21 -11.86 -11.66
C SER A 341 12.95 -11.79 -10.80
N LYS A 342 12.59 -12.89 -10.16
CA LYS A 342 11.51 -12.95 -9.17
C LYS A 342 12.05 -13.18 -7.75
N LEU A 343 13.30 -12.76 -7.55
CA LEU A 343 14.04 -13.02 -6.30
C LEU A 343 13.61 -12.09 -5.17
N ASP A 344 12.87 -11.00 -5.43
CA ASP A 344 12.26 -10.18 -4.37
C ASP A 344 11.28 -10.97 -3.51
N TYR A 345 10.75 -12.11 -4.00
CA TYR A 345 9.99 -13.06 -3.19
C TYR A 345 10.80 -13.56 -1.97
N TYR A 346 12.11 -13.61 -2.09
CA TYR A 346 13.04 -14.13 -1.07
C TYR A 346 13.83 -13.01 -0.37
N LEU A 347 13.47 -11.73 -0.58
CA LEU A 347 14.17 -10.60 0.02
C LEU A 347 13.59 -10.25 1.37
N ASP A 348 14.37 -10.38 2.45
CA ASP A 348 14.04 -9.83 3.77
C ASP A 348 14.62 -8.43 3.92
N ARG A 349 13.90 -7.58 4.70
CA ARG A 349 14.29 -6.20 4.98
C ARG A 349 14.11 -5.92 6.47
N GLU A 350 15.18 -5.43 7.11
CA GLU A 350 15.16 -4.89 8.46
C GLU A 350 15.51 -3.40 8.35
N ILE A 351 14.66 -2.52 8.89
CA ILE A 351 14.78 -1.07 8.74
C ILE A 351 14.83 -0.44 10.12
N THR A 352 15.86 0.38 10.36
CA THR A 352 15.99 1.18 11.57
C THR A 352 16.01 2.65 11.17
N VAL A 353 15.14 3.45 11.78
CA VAL A 353 15.13 4.91 11.67
C VAL A 353 15.43 5.47 13.05
N LYS A 354 16.55 6.15 13.19
CA LYS A 354 17.04 6.62 14.49
C LYS A 354 17.42 8.09 14.42
N THR A 355 16.81 8.92 15.27
CA THR A 355 17.28 10.29 15.48
C THR A 355 18.60 10.23 16.26
N THR A 356 19.66 10.82 15.68
CA THR A 356 21.02 10.74 16.21
C THR A 356 21.46 12.04 16.90
N GLN A 357 20.88 13.17 16.49
CA GLN A 357 21.11 14.47 17.10
C GLN A 357 19.76 15.19 17.25
N CYS A 358 19.64 16.06 18.27
CA CYS A 358 18.42 16.83 18.56
C CYS A 358 18.67 18.34 18.42
N GLY A 359 17.59 19.11 18.34
CA GLY A 359 17.67 20.59 18.25
C GLY A 359 17.82 21.07 16.80
N VAL A 360 18.45 22.25 16.63
CA VAL A 360 18.56 22.93 15.33
C VAL A 360 19.33 22.10 14.30
N ASN A 361 20.28 21.29 14.73
CA ASN A 361 21.09 20.41 13.91
C ASN A 361 20.61 18.94 14.00
N ALA A 362 19.33 18.74 14.20
CA ALA A 362 18.77 17.40 14.30
C ALA A 362 19.09 16.56 13.06
N THR A 363 19.52 15.32 13.28
CA THR A 363 19.85 14.36 12.22
C THR A 363 19.16 13.04 12.48
N THR A 364 18.79 12.36 11.40
CA THR A 364 18.17 11.04 11.46
C THR A 364 18.93 10.08 10.53
N GLU A 365 19.32 8.98 11.11
CA GLU A 365 19.92 7.85 10.40
C GLU A 365 18.84 6.85 9.98
N VAL A 366 18.83 6.48 8.72
CA VAL A 366 18.03 5.38 8.15
C VAL A 366 18.96 4.26 7.74
N SER A 367 18.86 3.13 8.40
CA SER A 367 19.67 1.94 8.12
C SER A 367 18.75 0.82 7.61
N ILE A 368 19.13 0.23 6.48
CA ILE A 368 18.38 -0.83 5.83
C ILE A 368 19.30 -2.03 5.67
N LYS A 369 18.98 -3.12 6.37
CA LYS A 369 19.59 -4.42 6.13
C LYS A 369 18.72 -5.21 5.18
N VAL A 370 19.27 -5.61 4.05
CA VAL A 370 18.63 -6.47 3.05
C VAL A 370 19.30 -7.84 3.06
N THR A 371 18.52 -8.91 2.98
CA THR A 371 19.03 -10.29 3.02
C THR A 371 18.39 -11.13 1.93
N ASN A 372 19.20 -11.77 1.11
CA ASN A 372 18.75 -12.75 0.13
C ASN A 372 18.53 -14.11 0.81
N GLN A 373 17.27 -14.48 1.03
CA GLN A 373 16.84 -15.71 1.73
C GLN A 373 16.81 -16.96 0.84
N VAL A 374 17.35 -16.90 -0.35
CA VAL A 374 17.44 -18.10 -1.21
C VAL A 374 18.38 -19.12 -0.57
N THR A 375 17.85 -20.33 -0.30
CA THR A 375 18.61 -21.45 0.30
C THR A 375 18.95 -22.54 -0.71
N HIS A 376 18.09 -22.72 -1.73
CA HIS A 376 18.20 -23.77 -2.73
C HIS A 376 17.98 -23.19 -4.14
N PRO A 377 18.95 -22.40 -4.66
CA PRO A 377 18.80 -21.77 -5.96
C PRO A 377 18.64 -22.78 -7.11
N GLU A 378 19.21 -23.98 -6.97
CA GLU A 378 19.12 -25.08 -7.94
C GLU A 378 17.69 -25.64 -8.10
N LYS A 379 16.79 -25.37 -7.12
CA LYS A 379 15.38 -25.79 -7.15
C LYS A 379 14.44 -24.75 -7.76
N LEU A 380 14.97 -23.55 -8.06
CA LEU A 380 14.22 -22.47 -8.66
C LEU A 380 14.25 -22.55 -10.19
N SER A 381 13.14 -22.18 -10.84
CA SER A 381 13.08 -22.15 -12.28
C SER A 381 14.00 -21.08 -12.87
N ALA A 382 14.46 -21.28 -14.08
CA ALA A 382 15.29 -20.31 -14.80
C ALA A 382 14.61 -18.94 -14.89
N TYR A 383 13.29 -18.90 -15.04
CA TYR A 383 12.51 -17.66 -15.07
C TYR A 383 12.53 -16.89 -13.74
N VAL A 384 12.58 -17.56 -12.59
CA VAL A 384 12.70 -16.92 -11.27
C VAL A 384 14.10 -16.35 -11.08
N LEU A 385 15.15 -17.07 -11.54
CA LEU A 385 16.53 -16.76 -11.30
C LEU A 385 17.09 -15.67 -12.21
N THR A 386 16.55 -15.53 -13.44
CA THR A 386 17.16 -14.67 -14.47
C THR A 386 16.09 -13.92 -15.28
N ARG A 387 16.58 -12.90 -16.01
CA ARG A 387 15.78 -12.24 -17.05
C ARG A 387 15.26 -13.24 -18.09
N ALA A 388 14.07 -12.94 -18.59
CA ALA A 388 13.49 -13.70 -19.71
C ALA A 388 14.31 -13.61 -21.00
N ASP A 389 15.20 -12.62 -21.15
CA ASP A 389 16.08 -12.42 -22.30
C ASP A 389 17.34 -13.32 -22.32
N LYS A 390 17.47 -14.19 -21.33
CA LYS A 390 18.50 -15.24 -21.24
C LYS A 390 19.97 -14.76 -21.23
N THR A 391 20.24 -13.48 -21.16
CA THR A 391 21.61 -12.98 -21.04
C THR A 391 22.09 -13.12 -19.59
N LYS A 392 22.80 -14.23 -19.31
CA LYS A 392 23.53 -14.37 -18.04
C LYS A 392 24.89 -13.71 -18.21
N PRO A 393 25.26 -12.73 -17.36
CA PRO A 393 26.67 -12.35 -17.23
C PRO A 393 27.50 -13.60 -16.90
N ALA A 394 28.65 -13.78 -17.53
CA ALA A 394 29.47 -14.98 -17.45
C ALA A 394 29.88 -15.38 -16.01
N ASN A 395 29.89 -14.43 -15.07
CA ASN A 395 30.38 -14.62 -13.70
C ASN A 395 29.27 -14.56 -12.63
N ARG A 396 28.00 -14.78 -12.98
CA ARG A 396 26.91 -14.66 -12.04
C ARG A 396 26.68 -15.95 -11.23
N VAL A 397 26.61 -15.80 -9.91
CA VAL A 397 26.23 -16.89 -9.00
C VAL A 397 24.74 -17.20 -9.16
N THR A 398 24.38 -18.49 -9.25
CA THR A 398 22.97 -18.90 -9.33
C THR A 398 22.20 -18.45 -8.06
N GLY A 399 21.07 -17.76 -8.25
CA GLY A 399 20.30 -17.18 -7.15
C GLY A 399 20.80 -15.83 -6.65
N GLN A 400 21.81 -15.25 -7.30
CA GLN A 400 22.26 -13.89 -7.04
C GLN A 400 21.16 -12.89 -7.41
N HIS A 401 20.85 -11.98 -6.48
CA HIS A 401 19.78 -11.01 -6.61
C HIS A 401 20.33 -9.59 -6.74
N ARG A 402 19.98 -8.91 -7.84
CA ARG A 402 20.42 -7.55 -8.15
C ARG A 402 19.26 -6.58 -8.12
N PHE A 403 19.44 -5.50 -7.37
CA PHE A 403 18.42 -4.45 -7.21
C PHE A 403 19.08 -3.11 -6.82
N LYS A 404 18.32 -2.02 -6.98
CA LYS A 404 18.68 -0.73 -6.40
C LYS A 404 17.92 -0.54 -5.09
N VAL A 405 18.59 0.08 -4.12
CA VAL A 405 17.98 0.59 -2.90
C VAL A 405 17.96 2.10 -2.98
N PHE A 406 16.78 2.70 -2.97
CA PHE A 406 16.62 4.14 -2.81
C PHE A 406 16.22 4.43 -1.37
N VAL A 407 16.97 5.31 -0.70
CA VAL A 407 16.66 5.80 0.65
C VAL A 407 16.35 7.28 0.54
N TYR A 408 15.13 7.66 0.88
CA TYR A 408 14.65 9.03 0.80
C TYR A 408 14.62 9.68 2.18
N GLY A 409 15.16 10.91 2.26
CA GLY A 409 14.99 11.81 3.39
C GLY A 409 13.68 12.60 3.33
N PRO A 410 13.42 13.43 4.34
CA PRO A 410 12.31 14.37 4.35
C PRO A 410 12.39 15.40 3.23
N ASN A 411 11.25 16.01 2.90
CA ASN A 411 11.23 17.11 1.95
C ASN A 411 12.11 18.27 2.43
N GLY A 412 12.97 18.78 1.54
CA GLY A 412 13.87 19.90 1.83
C GLY A 412 15.03 19.58 2.78
N SER A 413 15.19 18.32 3.23
CA SER A 413 16.35 17.90 4.01
C SER A 413 17.59 17.74 3.14
N THR A 414 18.74 17.49 3.78
CA THR A 414 20.01 17.25 3.10
C THR A 414 20.54 15.86 3.47
N LEU A 415 21.05 15.10 2.50
CA LEU A 415 21.82 13.89 2.75
C LEU A 415 23.22 14.30 3.27
N ILE A 416 23.51 13.96 4.52
CA ILE A 416 24.74 14.34 5.23
C ILE A 416 25.84 13.29 5.01
N SER A 417 25.48 12.01 5.15
CA SER A 417 26.42 10.91 4.98
C SER A 417 25.72 9.64 4.51
N ALA A 418 26.49 8.76 3.89
CA ALA A 418 26.03 7.46 3.46
C ALA A 418 27.13 6.41 3.56
N SER A 419 26.78 5.17 3.92
CA SER A 419 27.71 4.05 4.01
C SER A 419 27.07 2.73 3.59
N ARG A 420 27.91 1.75 3.27
CA ARG A 420 27.53 0.36 2.99
C ARG A 420 28.44 -0.60 3.73
N SER A 421 27.91 -1.70 4.22
CA SER A 421 28.69 -2.67 4.99
C SER A 421 29.74 -3.41 4.16
N SER A 422 29.53 -3.60 2.86
CA SER A 422 30.41 -4.37 1.98
C SER A 422 31.48 -3.51 1.27
N VAL A 423 31.36 -2.18 1.29
CA VAL A 423 32.20 -1.28 0.49
C VAL A 423 32.80 -0.19 1.35
N LYS A 424 34.15 -0.01 1.26
CA LYS A 424 34.80 1.18 1.80
C LYS A 424 34.76 2.28 0.73
N GLY A 425 34.05 3.37 0.99
CA GLY A 425 33.95 4.51 0.06
C GLY A 425 32.48 4.88 -0.24
N SER A 426 32.17 5.20 -1.51
CA SER A 426 30.84 5.67 -1.89
C SER A 426 29.77 4.58 -1.70
N ALA A 427 28.74 4.92 -0.95
CA ALA A 427 27.58 4.05 -0.75
C ALA A 427 26.65 3.98 -1.98
N GLY A 428 26.79 4.90 -2.93
CA GLY A 428 25.97 5.02 -4.13
C GLY A 428 25.91 6.42 -4.70
N GLY A 429 25.02 6.65 -5.65
CA GLY A 429 24.73 7.96 -6.21
C GLY A 429 23.80 8.77 -5.30
N VAL A 430 23.89 10.08 -5.39
CA VAL A 430 23.01 11.04 -4.71
C VAL A 430 22.11 11.70 -5.74
N GLY A 431 20.85 11.87 -5.41
CA GLY A 431 19.85 12.53 -6.25
C GLY A 431 18.75 13.16 -5.44
N SER A 432 17.71 13.57 -6.15
CA SER A 432 16.47 14.04 -5.52
C SER A 432 15.26 13.62 -6.34
N GLU A 433 14.14 13.45 -5.70
CA GLU A 433 12.85 13.27 -6.33
C GLU A 433 11.77 14.01 -5.51
N ARG A 434 10.99 14.90 -6.16
CA ARG A 434 10.01 15.73 -5.48
C ARG A 434 10.60 16.47 -4.29
N THR A 435 11.74 17.14 -4.51
CA THR A 435 12.49 17.91 -3.50
C THR A 435 12.99 17.07 -2.29
N ARG A 436 12.86 15.76 -2.33
CA ARG A 436 13.40 14.86 -1.30
C ARG A 436 14.78 14.37 -1.72
N PRO A 437 15.81 14.55 -0.91
CA PRO A 437 17.12 13.96 -1.19
C PRO A 437 17.04 12.45 -1.12
N LEU A 438 17.79 11.79 -1.97
CA LEU A 438 17.86 10.32 -1.96
C LEU A 438 19.31 9.83 -2.13
N LEU A 439 19.58 8.69 -1.49
CA LEU A 439 20.71 7.82 -1.77
C LEU A 439 20.23 6.70 -2.70
N ALA A 440 20.95 6.46 -3.80
CA ALA A 440 20.70 5.35 -4.72
C ALA A 440 21.88 4.38 -4.69
N SER A 441 21.68 3.18 -4.13
CA SER A 441 22.71 2.13 -4.02
C SER A 441 22.38 0.95 -4.91
N ASP A 442 23.34 0.51 -5.73
CA ASP A 442 23.26 -0.77 -6.44
C ASP A 442 23.72 -1.89 -5.49
N VAL A 443 22.85 -2.89 -5.32
CA VAL A 443 23.07 -4.02 -4.42
C VAL A 443 23.04 -5.31 -5.22
N ASP A 444 23.99 -6.20 -4.90
CA ASP A 444 24.13 -7.50 -5.52
C ASP A 444 24.41 -8.54 -4.44
N LEU A 445 23.42 -9.40 -4.14
CA LEU A 445 23.48 -10.36 -3.05
C LEU A 445 23.48 -11.79 -3.55
N SER A 446 24.53 -12.52 -3.25
CA SER A 446 24.53 -13.99 -3.36
C SER A 446 23.49 -14.61 -2.41
N PRO A 447 23.07 -15.87 -2.63
CA PRO A 447 22.21 -16.59 -1.70
C PRO A 447 22.71 -16.51 -0.26
N LYS A 448 21.83 -16.23 0.70
CA LYS A 448 22.10 -16.06 2.14
C LYS A 448 22.96 -14.84 2.53
N GLN A 449 23.39 -14.05 1.57
CA GLN A 449 24.15 -12.83 1.85
C GLN A 449 23.23 -11.70 2.32
N SER A 450 23.80 -10.84 3.17
CA SER A 450 23.16 -9.58 3.64
C SER A 450 24.04 -8.38 3.33
N GLU A 451 23.41 -7.23 3.16
CA GLU A 451 24.03 -5.92 3.03
C GLU A 451 23.31 -4.92 3.93
N VAL A 452 24.05 -4.00 4.54
CA VAL A 452 23.49 -2.87 5.28
C VAL A 452 23.82 -1.58 4.54
N ILE A 453 22.79 -0.81 4.20
CA ILE A 453 22.88 0.51 3.60
C ILE A 453 22.41 1.51 4.65
N THR A 454 23.23 2.52 4.93
CA THR A 454 22.89 3.57 5.90
C THR A 454 22.98 4.93 5.24
N ALA A 455 21.97 5.76 5.47
CA ALA A 455 21.91 7.16 5.03
C ALA A 455 21.53 8.05 6.21
N THR A 456 22.27 9.13 6.43
CA THR A 456 21.99 10.13 7.46
C THR A 456 21.54 11.42 6.78
N PHE A 457 20.37 11.93 7.21
CA PHE A 457 19.79 13.16 6.70
C PHE A 457 19.68 14.21 7.80
N SER A 458 19.67 15.48 7.43
CA SER A 458 19.14 16.51 8.33
C SER A 458 17.67 16.17 8.62
N ALA A 459 17.24 16.31 9.87
CA ALA A 459 15.87 15.97 10.24
C ALA A 459 14.86 16.94 9.61
N GLY A 460 13.70 16.42 9.29
CA GLY A 460 12.54 17.23 8.91
C GLY A 460 11.80 17.77 10.13
N THR A 461 10.60 18.28 9.90
CA THR A 461 9.73 18.84 10.93
C THR A 461 8.65 17.82 11.33
N GLY A 462 8.33 17.78 12.62
CA GLY A 462 7.32 16.90 13.19
C GLY A 462 7.83 15.50 13.58
N PRO A 463 6.94 14.59 13.92
CA PRO A 463 7.30 13.25 14.38
C PRO A 463 7.97 12.43 13.26
N VAL A 464 8.97 11.66 13.63
CA VAL A 464 9.65 10.72 12.71
C VAL A 464 8.67 9.64 12.26
N THR A 465 8.53 9.49 10.95
CA THR A 465 7.70 8.46 10.33
C THR A 465 8.45 7.73 9.23
N PHE A 466 8.04 6.51 8.94
CA PHE A 466 8.59 5.71 7.85
C PHE A 466 7.46 5.11 7.01
N VAL A 467 7.58 5.24 5.70
CA VAL A 467 6.66 4.62 4.74
C VAL A 467 7.34 3.41 4.10
N ASP A 468 6.81 2.23 4.41
CA ASP A 468 7.33 0.98 3.85
C ASP A 468 6.74 0.68 2.47
N GLN A 469 7.58 0.08 1.63
CA GLN A 469 7.17 -0.43 0.31
C GLN A 469 6.48 -1.78 0.47
N PRO A 470 5.30 -2.00 -0.15
CA PRO A 470 4.53 -3.24 -0.05
C PRO A 470 5.15 -4.37 -0.89
N LEU A 471 6.18 -5.03 -0.37
CA LEU A 471 6.76 -6.23 -0.99
C LEU A 471 6.13 -7.51 -0.44
N VAL A 472 6.56 -8.67 -0.97
CA VAL A 472 6.03 -9.99 -0.60
C VAL A 472 6.20 -10.26 0.88
N ARG A 473 7.41 -10.03 1.40
CA ARG A 473 7.74 -10.15 2.81
C ARG A 473 7.65 -8.78 3.48
N PRO A 474 6.91 -8.66 4.58
CA PRO A 474 6.86 -7.41 5.33
C PRO A 474 8.25 -7.08 5.87
N SER A 475 8.59 -5.81 5.94
CA SER A 475 9.82 -5.36 6.61
C SER A 475 9.65 -5.33 8.13
N ALA A 476 10.74 -5.56 8.85
CA ALA A 476 10.81 -5.25 10.27
C ALA A 476 11.26 -3.79 10.43
N VAL A 477 10.35 -2.90 10.83
CA VAL A 477 10.62 -1.47 10.99
C VAL A 477 10.75 -1.11 12.46
N LYS A 478 11.88 -0.51 12.85
CA LYS A 478 12.12 0.04 14.19
C LYS A 478 12.40 1.54 14.09
N ILE A 479 11.56 2.35 14.75
CA ILE A 479 11.74 3.79 14.84
C ILE A 479 12.17 4.14 16.27
N SER A 480 13.28 4.87 16.43
CA SER A 480 13.82 5.35 17.68
C SER A 480 14.04 6.86 17.61
N ASP A 481 13.08 7.60 18.12
CA ASP A 481 13.14 9.07 18.23
C ASP A 481 13.49 9.46 19.65
N THR A 482 14.78 9.69 19.90
CA THR A 482 15.30 10.07 21.23
C THR A 482 14.98 11.52 21.58
N CYS A 483 14.56 12.35 20.61
CA CYS A 483 14.31 13.77 20.82
C CYS A 483 12.95 14.06 21.48
N LYS A 484 12.01 13.11 21.45
CA LYS A 484 10.71 13.24 22.15
C LYS A 484 10.82 13.27 23.68
N ALA A 485 11.95 12.83 24.23
CA ALA A 485 12.16 12.78 25.68
C ALA A 485 12.56 14.14 26.31
N VAL A 486 12.86 15.17 25.51
CA VAL A 486 13.37 16.49 25.99
C VAL A 486 12.27 17.55 26.07
N SER A 487 11.09 17.30 25.50
CA SER A 487 9.94 18.22 25.58
C SER A 487 8.99 17.84 26.73
N LYS A 488 9.45 17.96 27.97
CA LYS A 488 8.59 18.05 29.17
C LYS A 488 8.82 19.37 29.87
#